data_3c3e348c634e363ed790b25de1685fe1
#
_entry.id   3c3e348c634e363ed790b25de1685fe1
#
_cell.length_a   1.000
_cell.length_b   1.000
_cell.length_c   1.000
_cell.angle_alpha   90.00
_cell.angle_beta   90.00
_cell.angle_gamma   90.00
#
_symmetry.space_group_name_H-M   'P 1'
#
loop_
_entity.id
_entity.type
_entity.pdbx_description
1 polymer ?
#
loop_
_entity_poly.entity_id
_entity_poly.type
_entity_poly.pdbx_seq_one_letter_code
_entity_poly.pdbx_strand_id
1 'polypeptide(L)'
;MSHGFLGQDASTFMLDFVVTALVLIVPALLVSLYFVKVKRNYLAHRNLQLTLAGVLFVAVIAFEIDIRMHGGWREIVGARIPALSAEQFETVKQTLYVHLVFAISTPLLWGTTIVLALKRMPKPPGPCQHSGLHKTLGWLSVIDLVLTSATGLLFYYRAFIA
;
A
#
# COMPACT_ATOMS: atom_id res chain seq x y z
N MET A 1 -26.39 -2.64 -5.08
CA MET A 1 -25.09 -2.60 -4.40
C MET A 1 -24.05 -3.01 -5.43
N SER A 2 -23.03 -2.19 -5.64
CA SER A 2 -21.93 -2.55 -6.56
C SER A 2 -21.06 -3.58 -5.87
N HIS A 3 -21.13 -4.82 -6.30
CA HIS A 3 -20.25 -5.88 -5.81
C HIS A 3 -18.84 -5.63 -6.31
N GLY A 4 -17.84 -5.92 -5.45
CA GLY A 4 -16.45 -5.97 -5.87
C GLY A 4 -16.21 -7.10 -6.91
N PHE A 5 -15.08 -7.06 -7.59
CA PHE A 5 -14.75 -8.07 -8.62
C PHE A 5 -14.08 -9.33 -8.04
N LEU A 6 -13.67 -9.34 -6.77
CA LEU A 6 -13.15 -10.53 -6.08
C LEU A 6 -14.25 -11.44 -5.53
N GLY A 7 -15.53 -11.08 -5.75
CA GLY A 7 -16.67 -11.92 -5.45
C GLY A 7 -17.16 -11.87 -4.00
N GLN A 8 -16.76 -10.90 -3.22
CA GLN A 8 -17.24 -10.69 -1.86
C GLN A 8 -18.47 -9.75 -1.86
N ASP A 9 -19.57 -10.17 -1.24
CA ASP A 9 -20.88 -9.49 -1.34
C ASP A 9 -20.88 -8.04 -0.81
N ALA A 10 -20.04 -7.74 0.18
CA ALA A 10 -19.97 -6.42 0.80
C ALA A 10 -18.79 -5.56 0.32
N SER A 11 -17.85 -6.11 -0.48
CA SER A 11 -16.70 -5.35 -0.97
C SER A 11 -17.10 -4.38 -2.08
N THR A 12 -16.41 -3.24 -2.16
CA THR A 12 -16.54 -2.30 -3.27
C THR A 12 -15.49 -2.61 -4.34
N PHE A 13 -15.72 -2.11 -5.56
CA PHE A 13 -14.73 -2.21 -6.64
C PHE A 13 -13.37 -1.63 -6.23
N MET A 14 -13.37 -0.46 -5.56
CA MET A 14 -12.12 0.19 -5.13
C MET A 14 -11.42 -0.56 -4.01
N LEU A 15 -12.17 -1.19 -3.11
CA LEU A 15 -11.60 -2.04 -2.06
C LEU A 15 -10.85 -3.23 -2.67
N ASP A 16 -11.48 -3.94 -3.60
CA ASP A 16 -10.87 -5.07 -4.30
C ASP A 16 -9.67 -4.63 -5.16
N PHE A 17 -9.75 -3.45 -5.78
CA PHE A 17 -8.64 -2.88 -6.53
C PHE A 17 -7.43 -2.60 -5.63
N VAL A 18 -7.63 -2.00 -4.45
CA VAL A 18 -6.54 -1.73 -3.50
C VAL A 18 -5.97 -3.03 -2.94
N VAL A 19 -6.80 -4.02 -2.62
CA VAL A 19 -6.33 -5.34 -2.18
C VAL A 19 -5.46 -6.00 -3.24
N THR A 20 -5.88 -5.96 -4.50
CA THR A 20 -5.07 -6.45 -5.63
C THR A 20 -3.75 -5.67 -5.76
N ALA A 21 -3.79 -4.35 -5.60
CA ALA A 21 -2.59 -3.53 -5.60
C ALA A 21 -1.61 -3.88 -4.47
N LEU A 22 -2.12 -4.19 -3.25
CA LEU A 22 -1.29 -4.66 -2.13
C LEU A 22 -0.57 -5.98 -2.43
N VAL A 23 -1.20 -6.87 -3.17
CA VAL A 23 -0.55 -8.13 -3.62
C VAL A 23 0.53 -7.85 -4.65
N LEU A 24 0.30 -6.94 -5.58
CA LEU A 24 1.20 -6.68 -6.71
C LEU A 24 2.37 -5.74 -6.36
N ILE A 25 2.21 -4.86 -5.37
CA ILE A 25 3.21 -3.86 -5.05
C ILE A 25 4.52 -4.48 -4.54
N VAL A 26 4.45 -5.54 -3.75
CA VAL A 26 5.64 -6.20 -3.19
C VAL A 26 6.51 -6.83 -4.28
N PRO A 27 5.99 -7.65 -5.21
CA PRO A 27 6.76 -8.12 -6.36
C PRO A 27 7.34 -6.99 -7.22
N ALA A 28 6.55 -5.94 -7.50
CA ALA A 28 7.02 -4.80 -8.29
C ALA A 28 8.17 -4.05 -7.59
N LEU A 29 8.10 -3.93 -6.27
CA LEU A 29 9.17 -3.36 -5.46
C LEU A 29 10.44 -4.23 -5.51
N LEU A 30 10.31 -5.56 -5.43
CA LEU A 30 11.44 -6.47 -5.58
C LEU A 30 12.11 -6.36 -6.95
N VAL A 31 11.32 -6.21 -8.03
CA VAL A 31 11.84 -5.92 -9.37
C VAL A 31 12.62 -4.61 -9.39
N SER A 32 12.11 -3.56 -8.75
CA SER A 32 12.81 -2.29 -8.62
C SER A 32 14.15 -2.42 -7.88
N LEU A 33 14.17 -3.20 -6.79
CA LEU A 33 15.41 -3.49 -6.05
C LEU A 33 16.39 -4.33 -6.87
N TYR A 34 15.91 -5.27 -7.67
CA TYR A 34 16.74 -6.04 -8.59
C TYR A 34 17.45 -5.13 -9.61
N PHE A 35 16.75 -4.16 -10.18
CA PHE A 35 17.36 -3.20 -11.11
C PHE A 35 18.50 -2.42 -10.47
N VAL A 36 18.35 -1.93 -9.25
CA VAL A 36 19.39 -1.13 -8.61
C VAL A 36 20.52 -1.98 -8.04
N LYS A 37 20.22 -3.14 -7.45
CA LYS A 37 21.24 -3.96 -6.75
C LYS A 37 22.03 -4.86 -7.70
N VAL A 38 21.36 -5.52 -8.64
CA VAL A 38 21.96 -6.53 -9.53
C VAL A 38 22.36 -5.90 -10.86
N LYS A 39 21.43 -5.20 -11.50
CA LYS A 39 21.65 -4.59 -12.82
C LYS A 39 22.36 -3.24 -12.76
N ARG A 40 22.48 -2.63 -11.57
CA ARG A 40 23.00 -1.26 -11.38
C ARG A 40 22.35 -0.23 -12.28
N ASN A 41 21.10 -0.49 -12.69
CA ASN A 41 20.30 0.40 -13.52
C ASN A 41 19.50 1.36 -12.61
N TYR A 42 20.18 2.42 -12.19
CA TYR A 42 19.61 3.43 -11.28
C TYR A 42 18.45 4.21 -11.93
N LEU A 43 18.48 4.36 -13.25
CA LEU A 43 17.41 5.06 -13.98
C LEU A 43 16.11 4.23 -13.98
N ALA A 44 16.21 2.94 -14.28
CA ALA A 44 15.05 2.04 -14.23
C ALA A 44 14.46 1.96 -12.82
N HIS A 45 15.31 1.84 -11.80
CA HIS A 45 14.90 1.86 -10.39
C HIS A 45 14.13 3.15 -10.06
N ARG A 46 14.71 4.32 -10.37
CA ARG A 46 14.06 5.62 -10.12
C ARG A 46 12.69 5.71 -10.80
N ASN A 47 12.64 5.38 -12.09
CA ASN A 47 11.41 5.51 -12.86
C ASN A 47 10.33 4.56 -12.32
N LEU A 48 10.67 3.31 -12.01
CA LEU A 48 9.73 2.36 -11.43
C LEU A 48 9.24 2.82 -10.04
N GLN A 49 10.12 3.35 -9.18
CA GLN A 49 9.71 3.90 -7.88
C GLN A 49 8.74 5.07 -8.03
N LEU A 50 8.99 5.98 -8.97
CA LEU A 50 8.09 7.12 -9.23
C LEU A 50 6.75 6.66 -9.79
N THR A 51 6.74 5.70 -10.72
CA THR A 51 5.50 5.13 -11.27
C THR A 51 4.68 4.45 -10.17
N LEU A 52 5.30 3.58 -9.36
CA LEU A 52 4.62 2.89 -8.28
C LEU A 52 4.05 3.87 -7.25
N ALA A 53 4.82 4.87 -6.85
CA ALA A 53 4.36 5.88 -5.91
C ALA A 53 3.20 6.71 -6.47
N GLY A 54 3.27 7.10 -7.74
CA GLY A 54 2.19 7.84 -8.40
C GLY A 54 0.90 7.02 -8.52
N VAL A 55 1.01 5.77 -8.97
CA VAL A 55 -0.15 4.86 -9.08
C VAL A 55 -0.80 4.61 -7.72
N LEU A 56 0.00 4.30 -6.69
CA LEU A 56 -0.53 4.09 -5.35
C LEU A 56 -1.15 5.35 -4.74
N PHE A 57 -0.55 6.50 -4.97
CA PHE A 57 -1.10 7.77 -4.48
C PHE A 57 -2.49 8.04 -5.06
N VAL A 58 -2.66 7.86 -6.37
CA VAL A 58 -3.96 8.00 -7.03
C VAL A 58 -4.96 6.95 -6.54
N ALA A 59 -4.51 5.69 -6.41
CA ALA A 59 -5.36 4.59 -5.93
C ALA A 59 -5.85 4.83 -4.50
N VAL A 60 -5.00 5.30 -3.60
CA VAL A 60 -5.38 5.60 -2.20
C VAL A 60 -6.37 6.77 -2.13
N ILE A 61 -6.18 7.82 -2.92
CA ILE A 61 -7.13 8.94 -2.98
C ILE A 61 -8.50 8.46 -3.47
N ALA A 62 -8.53 7.69 -4.56
CA ALA A 62 -9.77 7.15 -5.12
C ALA A 62 -10.47 6.22 -4.12
N PHE A 63 -9.72 5.38 -3.42
CA PHE A 63 -10.22 4.51 -2.36
C PHE A 63 -10.79 5.29 -1.16
N GLU A 64 -10.12 6.35 -0.71
CA GLU A 64 -10.63 7.21 0.37
C GLU A 64 -11.96 7.89 -0.01
N ILE A 65 -12.08 8.32 -1.26
CA ILE A 65 -13.34 8.88 -1.79
C ILE A 65 -14.41 7.79 -1.80
N ASP A 66 -14.12 6.61 -2.34
CA ASP A 66 -15.05 5.48 -2.42
C ASP A 66 -15.58 5.06 -1.04
N ILE A 67 -14.70 4.88 -0.06
CA ILE A 67 -15.10 4.56 1.33
C ILE A 67 -16.06 5.61 1.90
N ARG A 68 -15.78 6.89 1.68
CA ARG A 68 -16.64 7.99 2.18
C ARG A 68 -17.99 8.01 1.49
N MET A 69 -18.03 7.72 0.20
CA MET A 69 -19.29 7.62 -0.57
C MET A 69 -20.17 6.47 -0.10
N HIS A 70 -19.57 5.40 0.43
CA HIS A 70 -20.28 4.23 0.97
C HIS A 70 -20.57 4.32 2.49
N GLY A 71 -20.48 5.51 3.09
CA GLY A 71 -20.80 5.71 4.52
C GLY A 71 -19.67 5.32 5.50
N GLY A 72 -18.49 4.96 4.98
CA GLY A 72 -17.33 4.59 5.77
C GLY A 72 -17.16 3.08 5.93
N TRP A 73 -15.99 2.66 6.40
CA TRP A 73 -15.63 1.25 6.51
C TRP A 73 -16.60 0.42 7.38
N ARG A 74 -17.24 1.03 8.39
CA ARG A 74 -18.18 0.34 9.28
C ARG A 74 -19.45 -0.08 8.54
N GLU A 75 -19.97 0.78 7.68
CA GLU A 75 -21.14 0.49 6.85
C GLU A 75 -20.80 -0.62 5.83
N ILE A 76 -19.63 -0.53 5.20
CA ILE A 76 -19.17 -1.53 4.23
C ILE A 76 -19.03 -2.91 4.90
N VAL A 77 -18.32 -3.00 6.03
CA VAL A 77 -18.14 -4.26 6.76
C VAL A 77 -19.45 -4.75 7.39
N GLY A 78 -20.30 -3.84 7.85
CA GLY A 78 -21.61 -4.16 8.44
C GLY A 78 -22.62 -4.71 7.43
N ALA A 79 -22.43 -4.44 6.13
CA ALA A 79 -23.29 -4.97 5.06
C ALA A 79 -22.97 -6.42 4.66
N ARG A 80 -21.97 -7.03 5.26
CA ARG A 80 -21.57 -8.44 4.99
C ARG A 80 -22.67 -9.43 5.36
N ILE A 81 -22.81 -10.47 4.52
CA ILE A 81 -23.71 -11.62 4.78
C ILE A 81 -22.88 -12.91 4.79
N PRO A 82 -22.91 -13.73 5.86
CA PRO A 82 -23.59 -13.47 7.16
C PRO A 82 -22.92 -12.32 7.94
N ALA A 83 -23.71 -11.65 8.77
CA ALA A 83 -23.20 -10.55 9.60
C ALA A 83 -22.14 -11.06 10.60
N LEU A 84 -21.15 -10.25 10.88
CA LEU A 84 -20.12 -10.54 11.88
C LEU A 84 -20.72 -10.49 13.29
N SER A 85 -20.26 -11.41 14.16
CA SER A 85 -20.52 -11.30 15.60
C SER A 85 -19.85 -10.03 16.18
N ALA A 86 -20.29 -9.58 17.35
CA ALA A 86 -19.68 -8.43 18.02
C ALA A 86 -18.17 -8.64 18.28
N GLU A 87 -17.77 -9.85 18.63
CA GLU A 87 -16.35 -10.21 18.87
C GLU A 87 -15.54 -10.18 17.56
N GLN A 88 -16.09 -10.73 16.48
CA GLN A 88 -15.45 -10.69 15.17
C GLN A 88 -15.29 -9.25 14.68
N PHE A 89 -16.32 -8.42 14.86
CA PHE A 89 -16.26 -7.01 14.46
C PHE A 89 -15.18 -6.23 15.24
N GLU A 90 -15.04 -6.47 16.54
CA GLU A 90 -13.94 -5.86 17.32
C GLU A 90 -12.56 -6.36 16.86
N THR A 91 -12.43 -7.62 16.47
CA THR A 91 -11.19 -8.16 15.90
C THR A 91 -10.85 -7.52 14.55
N VAL A 92 -11.83 -7.31 13.68
CA VAL A 92 -11.69 -6.59 12.41
C VAL A 92 -11.24 -5.15 12.65
N LYS A 93 -11.89 -4.46 13.59
CA LYS A 93 -11.55 -3.08 13.97
C LYS A 93 -10.11 -2.95 14.49
N GLN A 94 -9.68 -3.86 15.37
CA GLN A 94 -8.30 -3.86 15.87
C GLN A 94 -7.30 -4.09 14.72
N THR A 95 -7.59 -5.02 13.81
CA THR A 95 -6.75 -5.27 12.63
C THR A 95 -6.66 -4.04 11.74
N LEU A 96 -7.78 -3.33 11.55
CA LEU A 96 -7.79 -2.06 10.81
C LEU A 96 -6.88 -1.01 11.45
N TYR A 97 -6.95 -0.84 12.78
CA TYR A 97 -6.11 0.14 13.45
C TYR A 97 -4.61 -0.18 13.34
N VAL A 98 -4.24 -1.45 13.44
CA VAL A 98 -2.86 -1.89 13.18
C VAL A 98 -2.46 -1.59 11.73
N HIS A 99 -3.34 -1.89 10.76
CA HIS A 99 -3.09 -1.57 9.36
C HIS A 99 -2.91 -0.06 9.13
N LEU A 100 -3.75 0.77 9.75
CA LEU A 100 -3.68 2.23 9.58
C LEU A 100 -2.36 2.82 10.07
N VAL A 101 -1.73 2.26 11.09
CA VAL A 101 -0.39 2.71 11.52
C VAL A 101 0.58 2.63 10.33
N PHE A 102 0.65 1.49 9.65
CA PHE A 102 1.53 1.30 8.50
C PHE A 102 1.03 2.01 7.24
N ALA A 103 -0.28 2.02 6.99
CA ALA A 103 -0.86 2.69 5.84
C ALA A 103 -0.64 4.22 5.85
N ILE A 104 -0.51 4.83 7.04
CA ILE A 104 -0.19 6.26 7.19
C ILE A 104 1.32 6.48 7.15
N SER A 105 2.13 5.64 7.80
CA SER A 105 3.59 5.81 7.81
C SER A 105 4.24 5.56 6.45
N THR A 106 3.71 4.63 5.64
CA THR A 106 4.25 4.30 4.31
C THR A 106 4.35 5.51 3.37
N PRO A 107 3.29 6.29 3.08
CA PRO A 107 3.41 7.43 2.20
C PRO A 107 4.34 8.52 2.75
N LEU A 108 4.42 8.69 4.06
CA LEU A 108 5.32 9.65 4.70
C LEU A 108 6.78 9.23 4.53
N LEU A 109 7.10 7.98 4.83
CA LEU A 109 8.45 7.46 4.79
C LEU A 109 8.95 7.29 3.34
N TRP A 110 8.14 6.65 2.48
CA TRP A 110 8.49 6.44 1.09
C TRP A 110 8.50 7.75 0.29
N GLY A 111 7.52 8.62 0.52
CA GLY A 111 7.47 9.96 -0.07
C GLY A 111 8.70 10.79 0.30
N THR A 112 9.09 10.80 1.59
CA THR A 112 10.32 11.46 2.04
C THR A 112 11.55 10.89 1.34
N THR A 113 11.65 9.57 1.23
CA THR A 113 12.75 8.89 0.54
C THR A 113 12.85 9.30 -0.92
N ILE A 114 11.73 9.37 -1.63
CA ILE A 114 11.65 9.82 -3.03
C ILE A 114 12.05 11.30 -3.16
N VAL A 115 11.47 12.18 -2.35
CA VAL A 115 11.74 13.63 -2.40
C VAL A 115 13.22 13.92 -2.14
N LEU A 116 13.81 13.28 -1.14
CA LEU A 116 15.24 13.43 -0.85
C LEU A 116 16.10 12.88 -1.99
N ALA A 117 15.73 11.76 -2.59
CA ALA A 117 16.44 11.21 -3.75
C ALA A 117 16.38 12.18 -4.94
N LEU A 118 15.21 12.71 -5.26
CA LEU A 118 15.05 13.66 -6.38
C LEU A 118 15.84 14.96 -6.18
N LYS A 119 16.00 15.41 -4.93
CA LYS A 119 16.73 16.65 -4.59
C LYS A 119 18.23 16.45 -4.47
N ARG A 120 18.70 15.30 -4.02
CA ARG A 120 20.11 15.09 -3.59
C ARG A 120 20.89 14.07 -4.43
N MET A 121 20.21 13.27 -5.24
CA MET A 121 20.90 12.36 -6.16
C MET A 121 21.35 13.06 -7.43
N PRO A 122 22.47 12.61 -8.06
CA PRO A 122 22.95 13.20 -9.31
C PRO A 122 21.98 12.94 -10.47
N LYS A 123 22.15 13.70 -11.54
CA LYS A 123 21.45 13.53 -12.82
C LYS A 123 22.50 13.31 -13.91
N PRO A 124 22.62 12.10 -14.49
CA PRO A 124 21.80 10.87 -14.30
C PRO A 124 21.97 10.25 -12.91
N PRO A 125 20.96 9.45 -12.43
CA PRO A 125 21.02 8.83 -11.11
C PRO A 125 22.22 7.90 -10.97
N GLY A 126 22.91 7.97 -9.84
CA GLY A 126 24.09 7.15 -9.57
C GLY A 126 24.53 7.26 -8.10
N PRO A 127 25.56 6.50 -7.70
CA PRO A 127 26.12 6.57 -6.36
C PRO A 127 26.65 7.97 -6.03
N CYS A 128 26.37 8.46 -4.82
CA CYS A 128 26.83 9.74 -4.32
C CYS A 128 26.88 9.71 -2.79
N GLN A 129 27.33 10.83 -2.17
CA GLN A 129 27.40 10.95 -0.72
C GLN A 129 26.06 10.71 -0.01
N HIS A 130 24.93 11.05 -0.65
CA HIS A 130 23.59 10.82 -0.13
C HIS A 130 23.13 9.36 -0.17
N SER A 131 23.84 8.47 -0.89
CA SER A 131 23.43 7.07 -1.10
C SER A 131 23.30 6.27 0.20
N GLY A 132 24.07 6.59 1.24
CA GLY A 132 23.97 5.94 2.56
C GLY A 132 22.58 6.12 3.17
N LEU A 133 22.18 7.39 3.35
CA LEU A 133 20.88 7.74 3.91
C LEU A 133 19.73 7.22 3.04
N HIS A 134 19.83 7.33 1.71
CA HIS A 134 18.82 6.79 0.79
C HIS A 134 18.61 5.30 0.94
N LYS A 135 19.69 4.52 1.12
CA LYS A 135 19.59 3.06 1.36
C LYS A 135 18.87 2.75 2.67
N THR A 136 19.20 3.46 3.74
CA THR A 136 18.53 3.26 5.05
C THR A 136 17.05 3.58 4.97
N LEU A 137 16.68 4.76 4.47
CA LEU A 137 15.29 5.15 4.30
C LEU A 137 14.55 4.24 3.33
N GLY A 138 15.22 3.82 2.25
CA GLY A 138 14.67 2.87 1.28
C GLY A 138 14.33 1.52 1.91
N TRP A 139 15.21 0.95 2.74
CA TRP A 139 14.92 -0.30 3.45
C TRP A 139 13.81 -0.16 4.46
N LEU A 140 13.76 0.93 5.22
CA LEU A 140 12.66 1.21 6.13
C LEU A 140 11.33 1.31 5.37
N SER A 141 11.33 2.01 4.22
CA SER A 141 10.13 2.10 3.35
C SER A 141 9.70 0.73 2.80
N VAL A 142 10.64 -0.15 2.44
CA VAL A 142 10.34 -1.52 1.97
C VAL A 142 9.67 -2.33 3.08
N ILE A 143 10.24 -2.33 4.28
CA ILE A 143 9.70 -3.05 5.44
C ILE A 143 8.30 -2.54 5.77
N ASP A 144 8.15 -1.23 5.84
CA ASP A 144 6.87 -0.59 6.16
C ASP A 144 5.79 -0.90 5.12
N LEU A 145 6.13 -0.86 3.83
CA LEU A 145 5.21 -1.22 2.75
C LEU A 145 4.81 -2.72 2.78
N VAL A 146 5.74 -3.62 3.13
CA VAL A 146 5.41 -5.04 3.31
C VAL A 146 4.46 -5.23 4.49
N LEU A 147 4.68 -4.51 5.59
CA LEU A 147 3.77 -4.54 6.75
C LEU A 147 2.40 -3.95 6.41
N THR A 148 2.35 -2.85 5.65
CA THR A 148 1.10 -2.30 5.12
C THR A 148 0.35 -3.32 4.28
N SER A 149 1.04 -4.01 3.36
CA SER A 149 0.43 -5.04 2.51
C SER A 149 -0.07 -6.22 3.34
N ALA A 150 0.74 -6.77 4.24
CA ALA A 150 0.37 -7.91 5.06
C ALA A 150 -0.83 -7.61 5.98
N THR A 151 -0.80 -6.45 6.64
CA THR A 151 -1.90 -6.05 7.55
C THR A 151 -3.17 -5.68 6.80
N GLY A 152 -3.07 -5.08 5.61
CA GLY A 152 -4.21 -4.78 4.74
C GLY A 152 -4.89 -6.05 4.21
N LEU A 153 -4.10 -7.04 3.77
CA LEU A 153 -4.60 -8.34 3.35
C LEU A 153 -5.25 -9.09 4.52
N LEU A 154 -4.66 -9.02 5.72
CA LEU A 154 -5.25 -9.61 6.92
C LEU A 154 -6.57 -8.93 7.30
N PHE A 155 -6.65 -7.60 7.20
CA PHE A 155 -7.88 -6.86 7.40
C PHE A 155 -8.97 -7.32 6.40
N TYR A 156 -8.65 -7.36 5.11
CA TYR A 156 -9.60 -7.79 4.08
C TYR A 156 -10.08 -9.23 4.32
N TYR A 157 -9.16 -10.14 4.63
CA TYR A 157 -9.51 -11.53 4.94
C TYR A 157 -10.50 -11.63 6.11
N ARG A 158 -10.22 -10.94 7.21
CA ARG A 158 -11.10 -10.97 8.41
C ARG A 158 -12.42 -10.26 8.20
N ALA A 159 -12.43 -9.20 7.41
CA ALA A 159 -13.63 -8.41 7.16
C ALA A 159 -14.59 -9.07 6.17
N PHE A 160 -14.09 -9.79 5.16
CA PHE A 160 -14.91 -10.22 4.02
C PHE A 160 -14.85 -11.72 3.71
N ILE A 161 -13.87 -12.46 4.19
CA ILE A 161 -13.66 -13.87 3.84
C ILE A 161 -13.89 -14.80 5.04
N ALA A 162 -13.28 -14.54 6.19
CA ALA A 162 -13.29 -15.41 7.39
C ALA A 162 -14.65 -15.60 8.07
#